data_888eccb7cb244ec7c5f8c1eab7b3fb3b
#
_entry.id   888eccb7cb244ec7c5f8c1eab7b3fb3b
#
_cell.length_a   1.000
_cell.length_b   1.000
_cell.length_c   1.000
_cell.angle_alpha   90.00
_cell.angle_beta   90.00
_cell.angle_gamma   90.00
#
_symmetry.space_group_name_H-M   'P 1'
#
loop_
_entity.id
_entity.type
_entity.pdbx_description
1 polymer ?
#
loop_
_entity_poly.entity_id
_entity_poly.type
_entity_poly.pdbx_seq_one_letter_code
_entity_poly.pdbx_strand_id
1 'polypeptide(L)'
;MESNENKKFPRSFWTANVTELFERGAYYAMASFVVIYLGQLGLGDYWPSVLNGVLWTLIYFLPILSGTIADQVGFRKSLILAFILLTAGYLFMGSPVWSGGAELSDTVGKEFTAGIDVLLPLLLGILLIGVGGSFVKPCISGTVQKTAVGKATLGFAIFYMVINIGSLFGRGVSYAVRTKMNDLSLIFAVAAACSILALLTVIFVYRDPEVELGEGAVSKPRKSVGEILIGMVTVLKNARFALFLLVSSGFFFLYAQVYNVLPLYLKRVVETNPAVDLYTMANPFVIVFFQLLITKLFGKMRPIRSIIVGTIIIALSMIINLIPIFFADNVRVAFMGWLPVGSVMIILTVAMIAFGELFTSARSYEYIGALAPKGQEGLFLGYANLPMAIGALVGGPAGAAIFNEIMAKNAVELENGLLELDPFYNAMGWTVLMGIGLASAISMVLYNQWIERHPAK
;
A
#
# COMPACT_ATOMS: atom_id res chain seq x y z
N MET A 1 37.71 4.90 -21.96
CA MET A 1 36.49 4.85 -21.17
C MET A 1 35.61 3.78 -21.78
N GLU A 2 35.72 2.52 -21.32
CA GLU A 2 34.81 1.47 -21.73
C GLU A 2 33.41 1.81 -21.22
N SER A 3 32.45 1.76 -22.13
CA SER A 3 31.07 2.09 -21.83
C SER A 3 30.55 1.14 -20.70
N ASN A 4 30.11 1.71 -19.60
CA ASN A 4 29.54 0.99 -18.44
C ASN A 4 28.28 0.18 -18.79
N GLU A 5 27.86 0.17 -20.03
CA GLU A 5 26.65 -0.50 -20.53
C GLU A 5 26.73 -2.04 -20.52
N ASN A 6 27.93 -2.62 -20.52
CA ASN A 6 28.12 -4.07 -20.57
C ASN A 6 28.37 -4.78 -19.23
N LYS A 7 28.52 -4.04 -18.12
CA LYS A 7 28.71 -4.68 -16.81
C LYS A 7 27.40 -5.34 -16.32
N LYS A 8 27.48 -6.61 -15.92
CA LYS A 8 26.36 -7.33 -15.28
C LYS A 8 26.04 -6.67 -13.95
N PHE A 9 24.75 -6.75 -13.53
CA PHE A 9 24.37 -6.34 -12.18
C PHE A 9 25.11 -7.21 -11.14
N PRO A 10 25.64 -6.62 -10.04
CA PRO A 10 26.36 -7.35 -9.01
C PRO A 10 25.38 -8.27 -8.22
N ARG A 11 25.95 -9.16 -7.41
CA ARG A 11 25.16 -10.14 -6.65
C ARG A 11 24.20 -9.48 -5.66
N SER A 12 24.62 -8.40 -5.02
CA SER A 12 23.77 -7.62 -4.09
C SER A 12 22.51 -7.07 -4.76
N PHE A 13 22.56 -6.68 -6.05
CA PHE A 13 21.37 -6.27 -6.82
C PHE A 13 20.33 -7.40 -6.88
N TRP A 14 20.74 -8.61 -7.26
CA TRP A 14 19.83 -9.74 -7.41
C TRP A 14 19.31 -10.24 -6.07
N THR A 15 20.16 -10.27 -5.05
CA THR A 15 19.76 -10.69 -3.71
C THR A 15 18.80 -9.69 -3.07
N ALA A 16 18.98 -8.40 -3.30
CA ALA A 16 18.02 -7.36 -2.90
C ALA A 16 16.66 -7.57 -3.55
N ASN A 17 16.61 -7.84 -4.86
CA ASN A 17 15.38 -8.11 -5.59
C ASN A 17 14.68 -9.39 -5.13
N VAL A 18 15.42 -10.47 -4.83
CA VAL A 18 14.85 -11.72 -4.26
C VAL A 18 14.29 -11.46 -2.86
N THR A 19 14.98 -10.66 -2.04
CA THR A 19 14.51 -10.26 -0.72
C THR A 19 13.21 -9.47 -0.81
N GLU A 20 13.12 -8.52 -1.76
CA GLU A 20 11.89 -7.77 -2.04
C GLU A 20 10.74 -8.68 -2.49
N LEU A 21 11.03 -9.67 -3.35
CA LEU A 21 10.03 -10.63 -3.81
C LEU A 21 9.34 -11.34 -2.63
N PHE A 22 10.13 -11.89 -1.70
CA PHE A 22 9.59 -12.54 -0.51
C PHE A 22 8.84 -11.58 0.40
N GLU A 23 9.39 -10.38 0.62
CA GLU A 23 8.75 -9.38 1.47
C GLU A 23 7.43 -8.90 0.86
N ARG A 24 7.39 -8.61 -0.44
CA ARG A 24 6.15 -8.25 -1.13
C ARG A 24 5.15 -9.40 -1.13
N GLY A 25 5.62 -10.65 -1.28
CA GLY A 25 4.79 -11.84 -1.13
C GLY A 25 4.12 -11.90 0.25
N ALA A 26 4.89 -11.71 1.32
CA ALA A 26 4.39 -11.66 2.69
C ALA A 26 3.35 -10.53 2.89
N TYR A 27 3.72 -9.31 2.49
CA TYR A 27 2.88 -8.13 2.66
C TYR A 27 1.54 -8.26 1.92
N TYR A 28 1.56 -8.64 0.64
CA TYR A 28 0.35 -8.71 -0.16
C TYR A 28 -0.52 -9.95 0.12
N ALA A 29 0.06 -11.01 0.70
CA ALA A 29 -0.74 -12.11 1.24
C ALA A 29 -1.65 -11.60 2.38
N MET A 30 -1.10 -10.78 3.28
CA MET A 30 -1.81 -10.22 4.42
C MET A 30 -2.74 -9.05 4.03
N ALA A 31 -2.25 -8.11 3.22
CA ALA A 31 -2.87 -6.79 3.03
C ALA A 31 -4.34 -6.83 2.57
N SER A 32 -4.71 -7.82 1.77
CA SER A 32 -6.09 -7.99 1.28
C SER A 32 -7.08 -8.43 2.36
N PHE A 33 -6.60 -9.00 3.47
CA PHE A 33 -7.45 -9.63 4.48
C PHE A 33 -7.34 -9.04 5.88
N VAL A 34 -6.39 -8.13 6.14
CA VAL A 34 -6.21 -7.55 7.48
C VAL A 34 -7.52 -7.00 8.06
N VAL A 35 -8.26 -6.21 7.29
CA VAL A 35 -9.50 -5.60 7.76
C VAL A 35 -10.56 -6.67 8.09
N ILE A 36 -10.71 -7.67 7.22
CA ILE A 36 -11.66 -8.76 7.42
C ILE A 36 -11.25 -9.61 8.63
N TYR A 37 -9.97 -9.99 8.71
CA TYR A 37 -9.42 -10.80 9.80
C TYR A 37 -9.64 -10.14 11.18
N LEU A 38 -9.29 -8.86 11.29
CA LEU A 38 -9.49 -8.11 12.53
C LEU A 38 -10.98 -8.00 12.90
N GLY A 39 -11.86 -7.83 11.90
CA GLY A 39 -13.30 -7.83 12.12
C GLY A 39 -13.82 -9.17 12.62
N GLN A 40 -13.34 -10.29 12.07
CA GLN A 40 -13.71 -11.64 12.47
C GLN A 40 -13.20 -12.02 13.88
N LEU A 41 -12.17 -11.32 14.37
CA LEU A 41 -11.68 -11.45 15.75
C LEU A 41 -12.42 -10.56 16.76
N GLY A 42 -13.54 -9.95 16.36
CA GLY A 42 -14.39 -9.18 17.26
C GLY A 42 -14.00 -7.71 17.44
N LEU A 43 -13.19 -7.12 16.53
CA LEU A 43 -12.89 -5.69 16.58
C LEU A 43 -13.98 -4.81 15.93
N GLY A 44 -15.10 -5.41 15.54
CA GLY A 44 -16.19 -4.71 14.86
C GLY A 44 -15.82 -4.31 13.43
N ASP A 45 -16.58 -3.40 12.85
CA ASP A 45 -16.39 -2.96 11.47
C ASP A 45 -15.67 -1.60 11.32
N TYR A 46 -15.49 -0.87 12.42
CA TYR A 46 -14.77 0.41 12.45
C TYR A 46 -13.27 0.25 12.71
N TRP A 47 -12.91 -0.40 13.82
CA TRP A 47 -11.53 -0.49 14.28
C TRP A 47 -10.56 -1.22 13.34
N PRO A 48 -10.97 -2.27 12.60
CA PRO A 48 -10.11 -2.92 11.61
C PRO A 48 -9.54 -1.95 10.58
N SER A 49 -10.36 -1.06 10.04
CA SER A 49 -9.93 -0.05 9.06
C SER A 49 -9.04 1.03 9.67
N VAL A 50 -9.31 1.42 10.93
CA VAL A 50 -8.44 2.34 11.69
C VAL A 50 -7.06 1.74 11.88
N LEU A 51 -6.97 0.50 12.36
CA LEU A 51 -5.71 -0.19 12.62
C LEU A 51 -4.93 -0.47 11.34
N ASN A 52 -5.63 -0.80 10.24
CA ASN A 52 -5.01 -0.92 8.92
C ASN A 52 -4.43 0.43 8.45
N GLY A 53 -5.14 1.54 8.66
CA GLY A 53 -4.65 2.89 8.39
C GLY A 53 -3.39 3.23 9.20
N VAL A 54 -3.36 2.86 10.49
CA VAL A 54 -2.17 2.99 11.36
C VAL A 54 -1.01 2.16 10.83
N LEU A 55 -1.24 0.89 10.47
CA LEU A 55 -0.22 0.01 9.89
C LEU A 55 0.41 0.62 8.64
N TRP A 56 -0.41 1.11 7.72
CA TRP A 56 0.07 1.77 6.51
C TRP A 56 0.85 3.04 6.82
N THR A 57 0.35 3.83 7.77
CA THR A 57 1.05 5.05 8.21
C THR A 57 2.45 4.72 8.72
N LEU A 58 2.60 3.70 9.55
CA LEU A 58 3.91 3.26 10.04
C LEU A 58 4.83 2.82 8.90
N ILE A 59 4.33 2.00 7.97
CA ILE A 59 5.12 1.47 6.83
C ILE A 59 5.59 2.59 5.89
N TYR A 60 4.81 3.67 5.72
CA TYR A 60 5.09 4.70 4.72
C TYR A 60 5.63 6.01 5.31
N PHE A 61 5.41 6.26 6.59
CA PHE A 61 5.97 7.44 7.28
C PHE A 61 7.35 7.17 7.89
N LEU A 62 7.51 6.03 8.57
CA LEU A 62 8.77 5.71 9.25
C LEU A 62 9.99 5.52 8.32
N PRO A 63 9.87 5.24 7.00
CA PRO A 63 11.03 5.15 6.10
C PRO A 63 11.94 6.37 6.11
N ILE A 64 11.44 7.53 6.47
CA ILE A 64 12.24 8.76 6.59
C ILE A 64 13.27 8.61 7.74
N LEU A 65 12.84 8.02 8.86
CA LEU A 65 13.71 7.73 10.01
C LEU A 65 14.55 6.48 9.77
N SER A 66 13.90 5.37 9.41
CA SER A 66 14.56 4.07 9.24
C SER A 66 15.59 4.07 8.11
N GLY A 67 15.34 4.82 7.02
CA GLY A 67 16.30 5.01 5.93
C GLY A 67 17.58 5.69 6.40
N THR A 68 17.46 6.73 7.25
CA THR A 68 18.63 7.42 7.81
C THR A 68 19.38 6.52 8.80
N ILE A 69 18.67 5.71 9.58
CA ILE A 69 19.28 4.72 10.49
C ILE A 69 20.02 3.66 9.64
N ALA A 70 19.39 3.18 8.58
CA ALA A 70 19.97 2.20 7.68
C ALA A 70 21.25 2.70 6.98
N ASP A 71 21.29 3.97 6.58
CA ASP A 71 22.50 4.60 6.03
C ASP A 71 23.67 4.66 7.01
N GLN A 72 23.40 4.66 8.33
CA GLN A 72 24.44 4.71 9.38
C GLN A 72 24.87 3.31 9.84
N VAL A 73 23.92 2.38 9.96
CA VAL A 73 24.13 1.03 10.51
C VAL A 73 24.58 0.04 9.43
N GLY A 74 24.26 0.34 8.17
CA GLY A 74 24.43 -0.53 7.00
C GLY A 74 23.14 -1.26 6.64
N PHE A 75 22.94 -1.47 5.35
CA PHE A 75 21.69 -2.04 4.82
C PHE A 75 21.48 -3.48 5.28
N ARG A 76 22.55 -4.30 5.30
CA ARG A 76 22.43 -5.70 5.73
C ARG A 76 21.93 -5.84 7.16
N LYS A 77 22.50 -5.11 8.10
CA LYS A 77 22.10 -5.15 9.52
C LYS A 77 20.66 -4.64 9.69
N SER A 78 20.31 -3.58 8.99
CA SER A 78 18.96 -3.02 9.00
C SER A 78 17.92 -3.98 8.43
N LEU A 79 18.23 -4.70 7.35
CA LEU A 79 17.36 -5.73 6.77
C LEU A 79 17.21 -6.94 7.71
N ILE A 80 18.27 -7.38 8.40
CA ILE A 80 18.18 -8.45 9.41
C ILE A 80 17.20 -8.05 10.50
N LEU A 81 17.36 -6.83 11.08
CA LEU A 81 16.43 -6.31 12.07
C LEU A 81 15.00 -6.24 11.53
N ALA A 82 14.83 -5.71 10.32
CA ALA A 82 13.53 -5.61 9.65
C ALA A 82 12.82 -6.96 9.58
N PHE A 83 13.50 -8.00 9.09
CA PHE A 83 12.87 -9.31 8.92
C PHE A 83 12.67 -10.07 10.23
N ILE A 84 13.45 -9.82 11.27
CA ILE A 84 13.16 -10.31 12.62
C ILE A 84 11.85 -9.68 13.13
N LEU A 85 11.71 -8.36 13.01
CA LEU A 85 10.50 -7.65 13.44
C LEU A 85 9.27 -8.05 12.62
N LEU A 86 9.40 -8.17 11.29
CA LEU A 86 8.33 -8.61 10.40
C LEU A 86 7.87 -10.03 10.75
N THR A 87 8.81 -10.97 10.92
CA THR A 87 8.49 -12.36 11.28
C THR A 87 7.75 -12.40 12.62
N ALA A 88 8.28 -11.74 13.65
CA ALA A 88 7.62 -11.65 14.95
C ALA A 88 6.23 -11.01 14.83
N GLY A 89 6.12 -9.93 14.06
CA GLY A 89 4.86 -9.24 13.83
C GLY A 89 3.80 -10.13 13.18
N TYR A 90 4.14 -10.89 12.14
CA TYR A 90 3.22 -11.83 11.52
C TYR A 90 2.83 -12.97 12.47
N LEU A 91 3.75 -13.48 13.29
CA LEU A 91 3.44 -14.49 14.30
C LEU A 91 2.49 -13.93 15.38
N PHE A 92 2.69 -12.69 15.82
CA PHE A 92 1.76 -12.04 16.76
C PHE A 92 0.38 -11.83 16.15
N MET A 93 0.27 -11.51 14.86
CA MET A 93 -1.02 -11.37 14.20
C MET A 93 -1.81 -12.69 14.17
N GLY A 94 -1.16 -13.83 13.97
CA GLY A 94 -1.82 -15.14 13.97
C GLY A 94 -2.04 -15.74 15.37
N SER A 95 -1.27 -15.30 16.37
CA SER A 95 -1.22 -15.94 17.69
C SER A 95 -2.56 -16.01 18.44
N PRO A 96 -3.50 -15.03 18.36
CA PRO A 96 -4.78 -15.17 19.06
C PRO A 96 -5.57 -16.43 18.66
N VAL A 97 -5.53 -16.79 17.38
CA VAL A 97 -6.20 -18.00 16.87
C VAL A 97 -5.39 -19.25 17.20
N TRP A 98 -4.09 -19.23 16.95
CA TRP A 98 -3.24 -20.42 17.13
C TRP A 98 -3.04 -20.85 18.59
N SER A 99 -3.15 -19.93 19.52
CA SER A 99 -3.14 -20.25 20.96
C SER A 99 -4.47 -20.78 21.51
N GLY A 100 -5.52 -20.79 20.67
CA GLY A 100 -6.88 -21.14 21.11
C GLY A 100 -7.56 -20.05 21.93
N GLY A 101 -7.00 -18.83 21.95
CA GLY A 101 -7.59 -17.69 22.68
C GLY A 101 -8.76 -17.03 21.94
N ALA A 102 -8.86 -17.23 20.61
CA ALA A 102 -9.95 -16.70 19.82
C ALA A 102 -10.34 -17.64 18.68
N GLU A 103 -11.60 -17.62 18.30
CA GLU A 103 -12.12 -18.25 17.09
C GLU A 103 -12.49 -17.17 16.06
N LEU A 104 -12.26 -17.45 14.78
CA LEU A 104 -12.66 -16.57 13.71
C LEU A 104 -14.18 -16.69 13.50
N SER A 105 -14.89 -15.58 13.67
CA SER A 105 -16.31 -15.52 13.35
C SER A 105 -16.52 -15.59 11.83
N ASP A 106 -17.52 -16.30 11.36
CA ASP A 106 -17.89 -16.32 9.94
C ASP A 106 -18.36 -14.96 9.44
N THR A 107 -18.86 -14.10 10.33
CA THR A 107 -19.35 -12.77 10.02
C THR A 107 -18.59 -11.68 10.79
N VAL A 108 -18.47 -10.51 10.18
CA VAL A 108 -17.93 -9.31 10.85
C VAL A 108 -19.07 -8.61 11.58
N GLY A 109 -19.04 -8.63 12.93
CA GLY A 109 -19.99 -7.91 13.77
C GLY A 109 -19.81 -6.39 13.71
N LYS A 110 -20.79 -5.63 14.20
CA LYS A 110 -20.69 -4.17 14.35
C LYS A 110 -19.94 -3.77 15.62
N GLU A 111 -20.14 -4.53 16.69
CA GLU A 111 -19.64 -4.19 18.02
C GLU A 111 -18.21 -4.69 18.23
N PHE A 112 -17.48 -3.96 19.06
CA PHE A 112 -16.16 -4.37 19.54
C PHE A 112 -16.34 -5.32 20.72
N THR A 113 -15.96 -6.59 20.54
CA THR A 113 -16.10 -7.65 21.54
C THR A 113 -14.77 -8.31 21.93
N ALA A 114 -13.68 -7.96 21.22
CA ALA A 114 -12.37 -8.57 21.45
C ALA A 114 -11.83 -8.29 22.86
N GLY A 115 -11.33 -9.33 23.53
CA GLY A 115 -10.65 -9.20 24.81
C GLY A 115 -9.20 -8.66 24.67
N ILE A 116 -8.57 -8.35 25.81
CA ILE A 116 -7.19 -7.85 25.85
C ILE A 116 -6.18 -8.90 25.38
N ASP A 117 -6.46 -10.16 25.57
CA ASP A 117 -5.71 -11.34 25.13
C ASP A 117 -5.64 -11.46 23.60
N VAL A 118 -6.66 -10.96 22.91
CA VAL A 118 -6.71 -10.83 21.46
C VAL A 118 -6.08 -9.51 21.01
N LEU A 119 -6.47 -8.41 21.65
CA LEU A 119 -6.09 -7.06 21.23
C LEU A 119 -4.58 -6.80 21.37
N LEU A 120 -3.97 -7.22 22.49
CA LEU A 120 -2.56 -6.94 22.76
C LEU A 120 -1.61 -7.57 21.72
N PRO A 121 -1.73 -8.87 21.37
CA PRO A 121 -0.94 -9.45 20.28
C PRO A 121 -1.15 -8.76 18.94
N LEU A 122 -2.37 -8.38 18.60
CA LEU A 122 -2.67 -7.68 17.33
C LEU A 122 -1.99 -6.32 17.26
N LEU A 123 -2.05 -5.52 18.33
CA LEU A 123 -1.38 -4.22 18.39
C LEU A 123 0.14 -4.35 18.31
N LEU A 124 0.70 -5.34 19.02
CA LEU A 124 2.14 -5.65 18.92
C LEU A 124 2.50 -6.10 17.51
N GLY A 125 1.70 -6.95 16.88
CA GLY A 125 1.88 -7.40 15.50
C GLY A 125 1.90 -6.22 14.53
N ILE A 126 0.92 -5.34 14.59
CA ILE A 126 0.82 -4.14 13.76
C ILE A 126 2.05 -3.23 13.94
N LEU A 127 2.46 -3.00 15.19
CA LEU A 127 3.63 -2.17 15.50
C LEU A 127 4.91 -2.79 14.91
N LEU A 128 5.13 -4.08 15.14
CA LEU A 128 6.33 -4.79 14.67
C LEU A 128 6.38 -4.86 13.13
N ILE A 129 5.26 -5.12 12.46
CA ILE A 129 5.16 -5.11 11.00
C ILE A 129 5.41 -3.70 10.47
N GLY A 130 4.81 -2.67 11.08
CA GLY A 130 4.97 -1.29 10.68
C GLY A 130 6.41 -0.81 10.78
N VAL A 131 7.06 -1.06 11.94
CA VAL A 131 8.46 -0.68 12.18
C VAL A 131 9.40 -1.53 11.29
N GLY A 132 9.24 -2.85 11.25
CA GLY A 132 10.06 -3.72 10.41
C GLY A 132 9.96 -3.38 8.93
N GLY A 133 8.73 -3.25 8.41
CA GLY A 133 8.46 -2.91 7.01
C GLY A 133 9.03 -1.56 6.58
N SER A 134 9.14 -0.60 7.51
CA SER A 134 9.71 0.72 7.22
C SER A 134 11.18 0.68 6.80
N PHE A 135 11.97 -0.29 7.26
CA PHE A 135 13.37 -0.44 6.89
C PHE A 135 13.59 -1.06 5.51
N VAL A 136 12.65 -1.89 5.04
CA VAL A 136 12.87 -2.73 3.85
C VAL A 136 13.03 -1.88 2.59
N LYS A 137 12.07 -0.99 2.31
CA LYS A 137 12.11 -0.15 1.09
C LYS A 137 13.36 0.72 0.96
N PRO A 138 13.78 1.50 1.98
CA PRO A 138 15.00 2.30 1.88
C PRO A 138 16.24 1.46 1.62
N CYS A 139 16.39 0.31 2.29
CA CYS A 139 17.55 -0.56 2.12
C CYS A 139 17.61 -1.19 0.73
N ILE A 140 16.49 -1.72 0.23
CA ILE A 140 16.47 -2.41 -1.06
C ILE A 140 16.56 -1.42 -2.22
N SER A 141 15.76 -0.35 -2.22
CA SER A 141 15.85 0.68 -3.27
C SER A 141 17.21 1.39 -3.25
N GLY A 142 17.79 1.63 -2.06
CA GLY A 142 19.15 2.14 -1.92
C GLY A 142 20.20 1.18 -2.47
N THR A 143 20.03 -0.13 -2.30
CA THR A 143 20.88 -1.14 -2.92
C THR A 143 20.76 -1.10 -4.44
N VAL A 144 19.53 -1.07 -4.97
CA VAL A 144 19.29 -0.95 -6.42
C VAL A 144 19.96 0.31 -6.99
N GLN A 145 19.80 1.45 -6.32
CA GLN A 145 20.40 2.72 -6.76
C GLN A 145 21.93 2.65 -6.82
N LYS A 146 22.57 2.08 -5.78
CA LYS A 146 24.04 1.95 -5.71
C LYS A 146 24.60 0.94 -6.72
N THR A 147 23.86 -0.12 -7.01
CA THR A 147 24.33 -1.23 -7.84
C THR A 147 23.95 -1.11 -9.33
N ALA A 148 23.00 -0.22 -9.66
CA ALA A 148 22.54 0.00 -11.03
C ALA A 148 23.16 1.24 -11.69
N VAL A 149 24.35 1.65 -11.26
CA VAL A 149 25.07 2.81 -11.83
C VAL A 149 25.28 2.64 -13.34
N GLY A 150 24.85 3.63 -14.13
CA GLY A 150 24.85 3.60 -15.59
C GLY A 150 23.68 2.83 -16.22
N LYS A 151 22.87 2.11 -15.43
CA LYS A 151 21.69 1.34 -15.85
C LYS A 151 20.49 1.56 -14.91
N ALA A 152 20.41 2.71 -14.26
CA ALA A 152 19.42 2.99 -13.21
C ALA A 152 17.98 2.72 -13.69
N THR A 153 17.63 3.17 -14.91
CA THR A 153 16.30 2.94 -15.49
C THR A 153 15.95 1.46 -15.58
N LEU A 154 16.87 0.61 -16.04
CA LEU A 154 16.66 -0.83 -16.13
C LEU A 154 16.63 -1.45 -14.72
N GLY A 155 17.51 -1.02 -13.82
CA GLY A 155 17.56 -1.51 -12.44
C GLY A 155 16.25 -1.27 -11.70
N PHE A 156 15.71 -0.06 -11.76
CA PHE A 156 14.44 0.27 -11.16
C PHE A 156 13.24 -0.37 -11.88
N ALA A 157 13.30 -0.58 -13.20
CA ALA A 157 12.27 -1.32 -13.93
C ALA A 157 12.19 -2.79 -13.46
N ILE A 158 13.34 -3.46 -13.29
CA ILE A 158 13.40 -4.82 -12.73
C ILE A 158 12.86 -4.84 -11.30
N PHE A 159 13.29 -3.92 -10.45
CA PHE A 159 12.81 -3.78 -9.08
C PHE A 159 11.29 -3.62 -9.01
N TYR A 160 10.71 -2.73 -9.82
CA TYR A 160 9.27 -2.53 -9.88
C TYR A 160 8.51 -3.76 -10.39
N MET A 161 9.06 -4.45 -11.39
CA MET A 161 8.51 -5.73 -11.87
C MET A 161 8.52 -6.79 -10.76
N VAL A 162 9.58 -6.90 -9.98
CA VAL A 162 9.70 -7.85 -8.86
C VAL A 162 8.67 -7.55 -7.77
N ILE A 163 8.42 -6.29 -7.44
CA ILE A 163 7.35 -5.87 -6.51
C ILE A 163 6.00 -6.42 -6.98
N ASN A 164 5.68 -6.27 -8.26
CA ASN A 164 4.39 -6.70 -8.80
C ASN A 164 4.28 -8.23 -8.91
N ILE A 165 5.37 -8.93 -9.24
CA ILE A 165 5.42 -10.39 -9.19
C ILE A 165 5.20 -10.88 -7.75
N GLY A 166 5.85 -10.26 -6.75
CA GLY A 166 5.64 -10.56 -5.34
C GLY A 166 4.19 -10.33 -4.90
N SER A 167 3.57 -9.25 -5.39
CA SER A 167 2.16 -8.96 -5.14
C SER A 167 1.23 -10.02 -5.71
N LEU A 168 1.43 -10.44 -6.96
CA LEU A 168 0.64 -11.51 -7.58
C LEU A 168 0.81 -12.83 -6.85
N PHE A 169 2.08 -13.19 -6.53
CA PHE A 169 2.39 -14.40 -5.77
C PHE A 169 1.73 -14.40 -4.40
N GLY A 170 1.87 -13.32 -3.62
CA GLY A 170 1.30 -13.21 -2.28
C GLY A 170 -0.21 -13.38 -2.29
N ARG A 171 -0.92 -12.69 -3.19
CA ARG A 171 -2.37 -12.82 -3.33
C ARG A 171 -2.79 -14.22 -3.80
N GLY A 172 -2.06 -14.82 -4.75
CA GLY A 172 -2.34 -16.17 -5.24
C GLY A 172 -2.18 -17.23 -4.14
N VAL A 173 -1.14 -17.12 -3.32
CA VAL A 173 -0.92 -18.01 -2.17
C VAL A 173 -1.99 -17.80 -1.11
N SER A 174 -2.35 -16.56 -0.80
CA SER A 174 -3.42 -16.23 0.12
C SER A 174 -4.75 -16.85 -0.31
N TYR A 175 -5.09 -16.74 -1.59
CA TYR A 175 -6.27 -17.40 -2.18
C TYR A 175 -6.22 -18.92 -1.97
N ALA A 176 -5.10 -19.56 -2.29
CA ALA A 176 -4.95 -21.02 -2.17
C ALA A 176 -5.05 -21.49 -0.71
N VAL A 177 -4.44 -20.79 0.22
CA VAL A 177 -4.51 -21.10 1.66
C VAL A 177 -5.94 -20.98 2.15
N ARG A 178 -6.60 -19.86 1.87
CA ARG A 178 -7.97 -19.60 2.29
C ARG A 178 -8.95 -20.64 1.75
N THR A 179 -8.89 -20.94 0.46
CA THR A 179 -9.85 -21.83 -0.19
C THR A 179 -9.66 -23.32 0.17
N LYS A 180 -8.42 -23.73 0.47
CA LYS A 180 -8.12 -25.13 0.81
C LYS A 180 -8.16 -25.41 2.31
N MET A 181 -7.77 -24.44 3.13
CA MET A 181 -7.59 -24.63 4.57
C MET A 181 -8.73 -24.00 5.39
N ASN A 182 -9.52 -23.12 4.79
CA ASN A 182 -10.64 -22.40 5.42
C ASN A 182 -10.28 -21.70 6.74
N ASP A 183 -9.03 -21.27 6.88
CA ASP A 183 -8.52 -20.60 8.08
C ASP A 183 -7.71 -19.36 7.64
N LEU A 184 -8.27 -18.19 7.90
CA LEU A 184 -7.66 -16.90 7.52
C LEU A 184 -6.38 -16.62 8.32
N SER A 185 -6.23 -17.18 9.51
CA SER A 185 -5.04 -16.98 10.35
C SER A 185 -3.77 -17.53 9.70
N LEU A 186 -3.90 -18.59 8.88
CA LEU A 186 -2.77 -19.23 8.19
C LEU A 186 -2.10 -18.32 7.16
N ILE A 187 -2.76 -17.26 6.71
CA ILE A 187 -2.14 -16.21 5.86
C ILE A 187 -0.95 -15.57 6.58
N PHE A 188 -1.05 -15.39 7.90
CA PHE A 188 0.05 -14.85 8.70
C PHE A 188 1.19 -15.86 8.87
N ALA A 189 0.92 -17.15 8.89
CA ALA A 189 1.94 -18.19 8.87
C ALA A 189 2.71 -18.18 7.54
N VAL A 190 2.02 -18.02 6.40
CA VAL A 190 2.65 -17.86 5.08
C VAL A 190 3.48 -16.58 5.03
N ALA A 191 2.96 -15.47 5.53
CA ALA A 191 3.70 -14.20 5.58
C ALA A 191 4.95 -14.32 6.46
N ALA A 192 4.87 -14.99 7.62
CA ALA A 192 6.01 -15.27 8.48
C ALA A 192 7.04 -16.17 7.76
N ALA A 193 6.60 -17.22 7.07
CA ALA A 193 7.49 -18.09 6.28
C ALA A 193 8.23 -17.31 5.18
N CYS A 194 7.53 -16.47 4.41
CA CYS A 194 8.14 -15.60 3.41
C CYS A 194 9.15 -14.63 4.06
N SER A 195 8.81 -14.06 5.22
CA SER A 195 9.72 -13.17 5.95
C SER A 195 10.96 -13.90 6.47
N ILE A 196 10.83 -15.16 6.91
CA ILE A 196 11.97 -16.02 7.28
C ILE A 196 12.85 -16.30 6.07
N LEU A 197 12.28 -16.61 4.90
CA LEU A 197 13.04 -16.83 3.67
C LEU A 197 13.82 -15.58 3.26
N ALA A 198 13.20 -14.40 3.40
CA ALA A 198 13.87 -13.11 3.19
C ALA A 198 15.02 -12.91 4.21
N LEU A 199 14.78 -13.21 5.49
CA LEU A 199 15.80 -13.15 6.55
C LEU A 199 17.01 -14.06 6.25
N LEU A 200 16.74 -15.29 5.88
CA LEU A 200 17.79 -16.27 5.50
C LEU A 200 18.58 -15.78 4.27
N THR A 201 17.88 -15.23 3.26
CA THR A 201 18.52 -14.63 2.09
C THR A 201 19.47 -13.51 2.50
N VAL A 202 19.03 -12.63 3.43
CA VAL A 202 19.86 -11.51 3.91
C VAL A 202 21.05 -12.02 4.73
N ILE A 203 20.85 -13.00 5.61
CA ILE A 203 21.92 -13.52 6.46
C ILE A 203 23.00 -14.25 5.65
N PHE A 204 22.62 -15.09 4.70
CA PHE A 204 23.56 -15.98 4.04
C PHE A 204 24.04 -15.48 2.68
N VAL A 205 23.26 -14.66 1.98
CA VAL A 205 23.53 -14.35 0.57
C VAL A 205 23.74 -12.85 0.32
N TYR A 206 23.00 -11.96 1.00
CA TYR A 206 23.09 -10.53 0.78
C TYR A 206 24.39 -9.96 1.33
N ARG A 207 25.00 -9.05 0.55
CA ARG A 207 26.16 -8.24 0.95
C ARG A 207 25.84 -6.78 0.80
N ASP A 208 26.38 -5.94 1.69
CA ASP A 208 26.25 -4.50 1.53
C ASP A 208 26.89 -4.07 0.20
N PRO A 209 26.20 -3.27 -0.61
CA PRO A 209 26.69 -2.84 -1.93
C PRO A 209 28.02 -2.12 -1.86
N GLU A 210 28.28 -1.35 -0.81
CA GLU A 210 29.54 -0.62 -0.61
C GLU A 210 30.73 -1.58 -0.45
N VAL A 211 30.52 -2.71 0.23
CA VAL A 211 31.53 -3.75 0.40
C VAL A 211 31.78 -4.50 -0.90
N GLU A 212 30.72 -4.82 -1.66
CA GLU A 212 30.81 -5.56 -2.90
C GLU A 212 31.45 -4.72 -4.04
N LEU A 213 31.17 -3.41 -4.08
CA LEU A 213 31.71 -2.51 -5.09
C LEU A 213 33.13 -2.04 -4.77
N GLY A 214 33.68 -2.41 -3.61
CA GLY A 214 35.03 -2.00 -3.18
C GLY A 214 35.12 -0.50 -2.82
N GLU A 215 34.00 0.16 -2.70
CA GLU A 215 33.91 1.49 -2.14
C GLU A 215 34.07 1.33 -0.62
N GLY A 216 35.26 1.65 -0.11
CA GLY A 216 35.52 1.61 1.33
C GLY A 216 34.40 2.37 2.06
N ALA A 217 33.95 1.83 3.17
CA ALA A 217 32.86 2.44 3.96
C ALA A 217 33.21 3.91 4.26
N VAL A 218 32.70 4.83 3.42
CA VAL A 218 32.78 6.26 3.69
C VAL A 218 31.90 6.47 4.91
N SER A 219 32.57 6.63 6.06
CA SER A 219 31.89 6.95 7.32
C SER A 219 31.15 8.28 7.13
N LYS A 220 29.89 8.19 6.77
CA LYS A 220 29.03 9.37 6.77
C LYS A 220 28.92 9.86 8.21
N PRO A 221 28.97 11.19 8.46
CA PRO A 221 28.80 11.72 9.80
C PRO A 221 27.47 11.24 10.36
N ARG A 222 27.54 10.65 11.55
CA ARG A 222 26.34 10.16 12.26
C ARG A 222 25.46 11.34 12.61
N LYS A 223 24.27 11.39 12.02
CA LYS A 223 23.25 12.36 12.41
C LYS A 223 22.50 11.83 13.62
N SER A 224 22.30 12.67 14.60
CA SER A 224 21.43 12.35 15.73
C SER A 224 19.96 12.28 15.28
N VAL A 225 19.12 11.57 16.03
CA VAL A 225 17.67 11.52 15.75
C VAL A 225 17.08 12.93 15.72
N GLY A 226 17.56 13.83 16.60
CA GLY A 226 17.14 15.23 16.62
C GLY A 226 17.50 15.97 15.32
N GLU A 227 18.71 15.79 14.78
CA GLU A 227 19.12 16.40 13.51
C GLU A 227 18.30 15.90 12.33
N ILE A 228 17.90 14.62 12.35
CA ILE A 228 17.03 14.04 11.33
C ILE A 228 15.65 14.69 11.41
N LEU A 229 15.06 14.77 12.61
CA LEU A 229 13.75 15.39 12.82
C LEU A 229 13.75 16.87 12.43
N ILE A 230 14.82 17.62 12.78
CA ILE A 230 14.99 19.01 12.36
C ILE A 230 15.10 19.11 10.82
N GLY A 231 15.88 18.24 10.21
CA GLY A 231 15.98 18.14 8.75
C GLY A 231 14.63 17.91 8.08
N MET A 232 13.83 16.99 8.63
CA MET A 232 12.46 16.72 8.20
C MET A 232 11.59 17.99 8.24
N VAL A 233 11.52 18.65 9.40
CA VAL A 233 10.72 19.88 9.55
C VAL A 233 11.21 20.98 8.61
N THR A 234 12.53 21.07 8.39
CA THR A 234 13.12 22.08 7.51
C THR A 234 12.72 21.92 6.04
N VAL A 235 12.63 20.67 5.55
CA VAL A 235 12.16 20.40 4.17
C VAL A 235 10.69 20.80 4.02
N LEU A 236 9.86 20.57 5.02
CA LEU A 236 8.44 20.94 4.99
C LEU A 236 8.20 22.46 5.09
N LYS A 237 9.21 23.26 5.44
CA LYS A 237 9.14 24.74 5.30
C LYS A 237 9.09 25.20 3.84
N ASN A 238 9.49 24.36 2.88
CA ASN A 238 9.22 24.62 1.48
C ASN A 238 7.73 24.48 1.19
N ALA A 239 7.01 25.60 1.18
CA ALA A 239 5.55 25.61 1.04
C ALA A 239 5.06 24.92 -0.24
N ARG A 240 5.81 25.01 -1.36
CA ARG A 240 5.45 24.33 -2.62
C ARG A 240 5.48 22.83 -2.45
N PHE A 241 6.52 22.33 -1.80
CA PHE A 241 6.70 20.92 -1.56
C PHE A 241 5.68 20.39 -0.54
N ALA A 242 5.53 21.07 0.59
CA ALA A 242 4.58 20.68 1.63
C ALA A 242 3.13 20.65 1.10
N LEU A 243 2.73 21.66 0.33
CA LEU A 243 1.41 21.73 -0.28
C LEU A 243 1.21 20.62 -1.33
N PHE A 244 2.24 20.30 -2.13
CA PHE A 244 2.18 19.17 -3.06
C PHE A 244 1.93 17.85 -2.32
N LEU A 245 2.67 17.58 -1.26
CA LEU A 245 2.50 16.36 -0.45
C LEU A 245 1.08 16.26 0.12
N LEU A 246 0.58 17.37 0.68
CA LEU A 246 -0.77 17.41 1.24
C LEU A 246 -1.85 17.16 0.20
N VAL A 247 -1.80 17.86 -0.94
CA VAL A 247 -2.79 17.71 -2.01
C VAL A 247 -2.73 16.33 -2.65
N SER A 248 -1.53 15.76 -2.80
CA SER A 248 -1.35 14.39 -3.32
C SER A 248 -1.93 13.32 -2.39
N SER A 249 -2.07 13.60 -1.10
CA SER A 249 -2.63 12.65 -0.13
C SER A 249 -4.07 12.26 -0.44
N GLY A 250 -4.82 13.11 -1.14
CA GLY A 250 -6.19 12.80 -1.56
C GLY A 250 -6.28 11.66 -2.58
N PHE A 251 -5.29 11.51 -3.47
CA PHE A 251 -5.18 10.33 -4.33
C PHE A 251 -5.00 9.06 -3.48
N PHE A 252 -4.08 9.10 -2.53
CA PHE A 252 -3.79 7.96 -1.66
C PHE A 252 -4.88 7.65 -0.65
N PHE A 253 -5.71 8.64 -0.28
CA PHE A 253 -6.94 8.40 0.47
C PHE A 253 -7.88 7.44 -0.26
N LEU A 254 -8.13 7.69 -1.56
CA LEU A 254 -8.96 6.79 -2.36
C LEU A 254 -8.28 5.45 -2.64
N TYR A 255 -6.97 5.46 -2.89
CA TYR A 255 -6.19 4.24 -3.06
C TYR A 255 -6.27 3.33 -1.83
N ALA A 256 -6.24 3.90 -0.63
CA ALA A 256 -6.38 3.16 0.62
C ALA A 256 -7.73 2.43 0.75
N GLN A 257 -8.78 2.86 0.03
CA GLN A 257 -10.08 2.18 0.09
C GLN A 257 -10.06 0.78 -0.56
N VAL A 258 -9.08 0.48 -1.40
CA VAL A 258 -8.84 -0.89 -1.91
C VAL A 258 -8.63 -1.89 -0.75
N TYR A 259 -8.13 -1.41 0.37
CA TYR A 259 -7.79 -2.23 1.55
C TYR A 259 -8.67 -1.92 2.78
N ASN A 260 -9.64 -1.03 2.65
CA ASN A 260 -10.56 -0.64 3.73
C ASN A 260 -12.02 -0.84 3.31
N VAL A 261 -12.62 0.13 2.61
CA VAL A 261 -14.05 0.08 2.26
C VAL A 261 -14.37 -1.06 1.31
N LEU A 262 -13.54 -1.33 0.28
CA LEU A 262 -13.87 -2.34 -0.73
C LEU A 262 -13.94 -3.76 -0.13
N PRO A 263 -12.96 -4.24 0.66
CA PRO A 263 -13.06 -5.54 1.34
C PRO A 263 -14.23 -5.61 2.32
N LEU A 264 -14.47 -4.52 3.07
CA LEU A 264 -15.56 -4.44 4.04
C LEU A 264 -16.91 -4.53 3.33
N TYR A 265 -17.10 -3.77 2.24
CA TYR A 265 -18.31 -3.81 1.42
C TYR A 265 -18.54 -5.21 0.81
N LEU A 266 -17.50 -5.81 0.24
CA LEU A 266 -17.59 -7.18 -0.28
C LEU A 266 -18.07 -8.17 0.79
N LYS A 267 -17.44 -8.17 1.97
CA LYS A 267 -17.70 -9.12 3.05
C LYS A 267 -19.04 -8.86 3.75
N ARG A 268 -19.44 -7.60 3.88
CA ARG A 268 -20.65 -7.23 4.63
C ARG A 268 -21.91 -7.16 3.76
N VAL A 269 -21.75 -6.92 2.45
CA VAL A 269 -22.91 -6.59 1.59
C VAL A 269 -23.06 -7.58 0.44
N VAL A 270 -21.96 -8.03 -0.17
CA VAL A 270 -22.03 -8.77 -1.43
C VAL A 270 -21.92 -10.27 -1.24
N GLU A 271 -20.90 -10.74 -0.53
CA GLU A 271 -20.59 -12.16 -0.37
C GLU A 271 -20.17 -12.49 1.07
N THR A 272 -20.63 -13.63 1.59
CA THR A 272 -20.20 -14.12 2.91
C THR A 272 -18.73 -14.53 2.92
N ASN A 273 -18.19 -14.99 1.80
CA ASN A 273 -16.80 -15.42 1.65
C ASN A 273 -16.18 -14.94 0.34
N PRO A 274 -15.96 -13.61 0.18
CA PRO A 274 -15.41 -13.05 -1.05
C PRO A 274 -13.95 -13.43 -1.28
N ALA A 275 -13.58 -13.67 -2.53
CA ALA A 275 -12.19 -13.91 -2.94
C ALA A 275 -11.41 -12.59 -3.08
N VAL A 276 -11.30 -11.80 -1.98
CA VAL A 276 -10.73 -10.45 -1.98
C VAL A 276 -9.30 -10.43 -2.51
N ASP A 277 -8.50 -11.46 -2.18
CA ASP A 277 -7.16 -11.71 -2.69
C ASP A 277 -7.15 -11.75 -4.22
N LEU A 278 -8.05 -12.55 -4.82
CA LEU A 278 -8.18 -12.69 -6.26
C LEU A 278 -8.71 -11.39 -6.90
N TYR A 279 -9.73 -10.78 -6.30
CA TYR A 279 -10.35 -9.55 -6.84
C TYR A 279 -9.36 -8.38 -6.86
N THR A 280 -8.54 -8.25 -5.82
CA THR A 280 -7.52 -7.21 -5.75
C THR A 280 -6.30 -7.48 -6.64
N MET A 281 -6.13 -8.70 -7.21
CA MET A 281 -5.12 -8.97 -8.24
C MET A 281 -5.32 -8.14 -9.51
N ALA A 282 -6.51 -7.59 -9.74
CA ALA A 282 -6.76 -6.66 -10.83
C ALA A 282 -5.77 -5.46 -10.82
N ASN A 283 -5.34 -5.00 -9.64
CA ASN A 283 -4.38 -3.89 -9.54
C ASN A 283 -3.01 -4.24 -10.15
N PRO A 284 -2.23 -5.20 -9.66
CA PRO A 284 -0.93 -5.51 -10.25
C PRO A 284 -1.05 -6.05 -11.69
N PHE A 285 -2.14 -6.68 -12.04
CA PHE A 285 -2.40 -7.12 -13.41
C PHE A 285 -2.45 -5.91 -14.36
N VAL A 286 -3.26 -4.90 -14.08
CA VAL A 286 -3.35 -3.69 -14.89
C VAL A 286 -1.98 -2.99 -14.97
N ILE A 287 -1.25 -2.89 -13.85
CA ILE A 287 0.05 -2.25 -13.85
C ILE A 287 1.04 -2.99 -14.77
N VAL A 288 1.16 -4.29 -14.65
CA VAL A 288 2.10 -5.08 -15.45
C VAL A 288 1.80 -4.97 -16.95
N PHE A 289 0.53 -5.06 -17.35
CA PHE A 289 0.17 -5.07 -18.76
C PHE A 289 0.14 -3.67 -19.40
N PHE A 290 -0.24 -2.63 -18.65
CA PHE A 290 -0.49 -1.31 -19.22
C PHE A 290 0.62 -0.28 -18.94
N GLN A 291 1.56 -0.53 -18.02
CA GLN A 291 2.60 0.44 -17.66
C GLN A 291 3.40 0.94 -18.86
N LEU A 292 3.92 0.03 -19.67
CA LEU A 292 4.73 0.40 -20.84
C LEU A 292 3.90 1.11 -21.92
N LEU A 293 2.65 0.69 -22.12
CA LEU A 293 1.73 1.31 -23.07
C LEU A 293 1.44 2.76 -22.68
N ILE A 294 1.05 2.99 -21.42
CA ILE A 294 0.75 4.33 -20.91
C ILE A 294 1.98 5.22 -20.95
N THR A 295 3.15 4.68 -20.58
CA THR A 295 4.41 5.43 -20.67
C THR A 295 4.75 5.81 -22.11
N LYS A 296 4.51 4.92 -23.09
CA LYS A 296 4.73 5.20 -24.51
C LYS A 296 3.78 6.28 -25.03
N LEU A 297 2.49 6.20 -24.68
CA LEU A 297 1.46 7.12 -25.19
C LEU A 297 1.51 8.50 -24.50
N PHE A 298 1.71 8.53 -23.20
CA PHE A 298 1.56 9.74 -22.38
C PHE A 298 2.85 10.19 -21.71
N GLY A 299 4.00 9.57 -22.04
CA GLY A 299 5.30 9.88 -21.43
C GLY A 299 5.77 11.33 -21.62
N LYS A 300 5.29 12.03 -22.65
CA LYS A 300 5.60 13.46 -22.90
C LYS A 300 4.70 14.43 -22.12
N MET A 301 3.69 13.95 -21.42
CA MET A 301 2.82 14.79 -20.60
C MET A 301 3.60 15.37 -19.41
N ARG A 302 3.35 16.64 -19.05
CA ARG A 302 3.95 17.26 -17.85
C ARG A 302 3.56 16.43 -16.61
N PRO A 303 4.51 16.15 -15.67
CA PRO A 303 4.24 15.27 -14.51
C PRO A 303 2.99 15.67 -13.73
N ILE A 304 2.83 16.96 -13.43
CA ILE A 304 1.67 17.45 -12.67
C ILE A 304 0.33 17.20 -13.39
N ARG A 305 0.29 17.34 -14.73
CA ARG A 305 -0.92 17.06 -15.51
C ARG A 305 -1.25 15.57 -15.50
N SER A 306 -0.23 14.73 -15.57
CA SER A 306 -0.41 13.28 -15.46
C SER A 306 -0.98 12.90 -14.08
N ILE A 307 -0.48 13.48 -13.00
CA ILE A 307 -0.99 13.27 -11.65
C ILE A 307 -2.45 13.70 -11.54
N ILE A 308 -2.83 14.86 -12.11
CA ILE A 308 -4.23 15.32 -12.14
C ILE A 308 -5.12 14.31 -12.87
N VAL A 309 -4.72 13.84 -14.04
CA VAL A 309 -5.46 12.83 -14.81
C VAL A 309 -5.64 11.55 -14.00
N GLY A 310 -4.56 11.04 -13.39
CA GLY A 310 -4.64 9.85 -12.54
C GLY A 310 -5.57 10.04 -11.34
N THR A 311 -5.56 11.21 -10.71
CA THR A 311 -6.47 11.52 -9.59
C THR A 311 -7.93 11.60 -10.03
N ILE A 312 -8.22 12.13 -11.22
CA ILE A 312 -9.56 12.12 -11.79
C ILE A 312 -10.03 10.70 -12.08
N ILE A 313 -9.17 9.87 -12.68
CA ILE A 313 -9.51 8.47 -13.00
C ILE A 313 -9.86 7.71 -11.72
N ILE A 314 -9.07 7.84 -10.65
CA ILE A 314 -9.35 7.15 -9.39
C ILE A 314 -10.63 7.69 -8.71
N ALA A 315 -10.92 8.98 -8.82
CA ALA A 315 -12.17 9.55 -8.33
C ALA A 315 -13.38 8.98 -9.07
N LEU A 316 -13.33 8.96 -10.40
CA LEU A 316 -14.41 8.48 -11.24
C LEU A 316 -14.59 6.96 -11.17
N SER A 317 -13.58 6.19 -10.77
CA SER A 317 -13.72 4.75 -10.59
C SER A 317 -14.79 4.38 -9.56
N MET A 318 -15.09 5.25 -8.60
CA MET A 318 -16.13 5.02 -7.58
C MET A 318 -17.54 4.96 -8.18
N ILE A 319 -17.77 5.60 -9.35
CA ILE A 319 -19.06 5.57 -10.09
C ILE A 319 -19.43 4.15 -10.49
N ILE A 320 -18.44 3.29 -10.76
CA ILE A 320 -18.67 1.91 -11.19
C ILE A 320 -19.57 1.18 -10.19
N ASN A 321 -19.43 1.47 -8.91
CA ASN A 321 -20.21 0.83 -7.85
C ASN A 321 -21.65 1.35 -7.75
N LEU A 322 -22.00 2.43 -8.46
CA LEU A 322 -23.37 2.90 -8.58
C LEU A 322 -24.17 2.08 -9.60
N ILE A 323 -23.49 1.44 -10.58
CA ILE A 323 -24.14 0.71 -11.66
C ILE A 323 -25.08 -0.38 -11.13
N PRO A 324 -24.66 -1.29 -10.20
CA PRO A 324 -25.56 -2.33 -9.72
C PRO A 324 -26.70 -1.79 -8.83
N ILE A 325 -26.56 -0.60 -8.26
CA ILE A 325 -27.58 0.03 -7.43
C ILE A 325 -28.76 0.50 -8.29
N PHE A 326 -28.49 0.99 -9.51
CA PHE A 326 -29.50 1.58 -10.38
C PHE A 326 -29.97 0.66 -11.50
N PHE A 327 -29.18 -0.35 -11.88
CA PHE A 327 -29.43 -1.18 -13.06
C PHE A 327 -29.50 -2.68 -12.78
N ALA A 328 -29.32 -3.12 -11.52
CA ALA A 328 -29.51 -4.50 -11.12
C ALA A 328 -30.55 -4.56 -9.98
N ASP A 329 -31.28 -5.67 -9.92
CA ASP A 329 -32.26 -5.89 -8.84
C ASP A 329 -31.59 -5.96 -7.47
N ASN A 330 -30.35 -6.49 -7.44
CA ASN A 330 -29.54 -6.59 -6.21
C ASN A 330 -28.06 -6.74 -6.56
N VAL A 331 -27.17 -6.19 -5.73
CA VAL A 331 -25.70 -6.32 -5.89
C VAL A 331 -25.20 -7.76 -5.81
N ARG A 332 -26.00 -8.69 -5.29
CA ARG A 332 -25.72 -10.12 -5.12
C ARG A 332 -26.16 -10.98 -6.33
N VAL A 333 -26.86 -10.40 -7.29
CA VAL A 333 -27.27 -11.13 -8.51
C VAL A 333 -26.02 -11.55 -9.31
N ALA A 334 -25.99 -12.81 -9.75
CA ALA A 334 -24.87 -13.34 -10.50
C ALA A 334 -24.74 -12.68 -11.88
N PHE A 335 -23.62 -12.04 -12.14
CA PHE A 335 -23.27 -11.50 -13.44
C PHE A 335 -22.89 -12.65 -14.38
N MET A 336 -23.66 -12.85 -15.43
CA MET A 336 -23.50 -13.97 -16.39
C MET A 336 -23.40 -15.36 -15.71
N GLY A 337 -24.02 -15.53 -14.54
CA GLY A 337 -24.00 -16.81 -13.80
C GLY A 337 -22.72 -17.15 -13.06
N TRP A 338 -21.75 -16.22 -12.91
CA TRP A 338 -20.42 -16.49 -12.34
C TRP A 338 -20.22 -15.85 -10.99
N LEU A 339 -20.17 -14.53 -10.95
CA LEU A 339 -19.89 -13.75 -9.73
C LEU A 339 -21.03 -12.77 -9.47
N PRO A 340 -21.27 -12.38 -8.21
CA PRO A 340 -22.15 -11.27 -7.90
C PRO A 340 -21.77 -10.01 -8.68
N VAL A 341 -22.75 -9.29 -9.19
CA VAL A 341 -22.50 -8.05 -9.93
C VAL A 341 -21.72 -7.03 -9.09
N GLY A 342 -21.96 -6.99 -7.79
CA GLY A 342 -21.20 -6.16 -6.86
C GLY A 342 -19.71 -6.50 -6.84
N SER A 343 -19.36 -7.78 -6.86
CA SER A 343 -17.96 -8.23 -6.89
C SER A 343 -17.28 -7.86 -8.22
N VAL A 344 -17.99 -8.02 -9.35
CA VAL A 344 -17.50 -7.59 -10.67
C VAL A 344 -17.23 -6.09 -10.69
N MET A 345 -18.14 -5.27 -10.13
CA MET A 345 -17.95 -3.82 -10.08
C MET A 345 -16.78 -3.42 -9.17
N ILE A 346 -16.57 -4.12 -8.06
CA ILE A 346 -15.39 -3.90 -7.21
C ILE A 346 -14.09 -4.25 -7.95
N ILE A 347 -14.04 -5.38 -8.68
CA ILE A 347 -12.88 -5.75 -9.50
C ILE A 347 -12.57 -4.67 -10.54
N LEU A 348 -13.60 -4.16 -11.23
CA LEU A 348 -13.45 -3.07 -12.20
C LEU A 348 -13.00 -1.78 -11.53
N THR A 349 -13.51 -1.47 -10.33
CA THR A 349 -13.07 -0.31 -9.55
C THR A 349 -11.59 -0.43 -9.20
N VAL A 350 -11.13 -1.59 -8.72
CA VAL A 350 -9.71 -1.85 -8.41
C VAL A 350 -8.85 -1.72 -9.68
N ALA A 351 -9.31 -2.24 -10.81
CA ALA A 351 -8.62 -2.10 -12.10
C ALA A 351 -8.51 -0.63 -12.55
N MET A 352 -9.58 0.16 -12.39
CA MET A 352 -9.57 1.58 -12.71
C MET A 352 -8.72 2.41 -11.75
N ILE A 353 -8.67 2.05 -10.46
CA ILE A 353 -7.75 2.64 -9.49
C ILE A 353 -6.29 2.40 -9.94
N ALA A 354 -5.95 1.16 -10.32
CA ALA A 354 -4.63 0.83 -10.87
C ALA A 354 -4.34 1.61 -12.16
N PHE A 355 -5.33 1.79 -13.02
CA PHE A 355 -5.17 2.59 -14.23
C PHE A 355 -4.87 4.06 -13.90
N GLY A 356 -5.50 4.65 -12.89
CA GLY A 356 -5.14 5.98 -12.35
C GLY A 356 -3.73 6.01 -11.77
N GLU A 357 -3.29 4.94 -11.12
CA GLU A 357 -1.95 4.79 -10.55
C GLU A 357 -0.86 4.84 -11.63
N LEU A 358 -1.09 4.29 -12.83
CA LEU A 358 -0.15 4.36 -13.96
C LEU A 358 0.20 5.80 -14.36
N PHE A 359 -0.72 6.74 -14.17
CA PHE A 359 -0.51 8.16 -14.43
C PHE A 359 0.12 8.91 -13.26
N THR A 360 0.05 8.38 -12.04
CA THR A 360 0.40 9.13 -10.83
C THR A 360 1.73 8.70 -10.21
N SER A 361 1.97 7.39 -10.04
CA SER A 361 3.07 6.90 -9.19
C SER A 361 4.46 7.31 -9.68
N ALA A 362 4.85 6.96 -10.90
CA ALA A 362 6.16 7.32 -11.44
C ALA A 362 6.32 8.85 -11.61
N ARG A 363 5.24 9.54 -11.97
CA ARG A 363 5.23 10.99 -12.18
C ARG A 363 5.32 11.80 -10.90
N SER A 364 4.85 11.25 -9.77
CA SER A 364 5.03 11.89 -8.46
C SER A 364 6.50 11.96 -8.08
N TYR A 365 7.27 10.89 -8.30
CA TYR A 365 8.72 10.91 -8.06
C TYR A 365 9.46 11.89 -8.97
N GLU A 366 9.12 11.93 -10.25
CA GLU A 366 9.66 12.89 -11.21
C GLU A 366 9.38 14.34 -10.79
N TYR A 367 8.15 14.62 -10.37
CA TYR A 367 7.74 15.96 -9.95
C TYR A 367 8.41 16.39 -8.64
N ILE A 368 8.51 15.47 -7.65
CA ILE A 368 9.23 15.73 -6.40
C ILE A 368 10.70 16.03 -6.66
N GLY A 369 11.35 15.24 -7.52
CA GLY A 369 12.74 15.50 -7.92
C GLY A 369 12.93 16.87 -8.56
N ALA A 370 11.98 17.31 -9.40
CA ALA A 370 12.00 18.63 -10.01
C ALA A 370 11.74 19.80 -9.04
N LEU A 371 11.05 19.55 -7.92
CA LEU A 371 10.84 20.57 -6.86
C LEU A 371 12.03 20.69 -5.91
N ALA A 372 12.94 19.71 -5.90
CA ALA A 372 14.06 19.68 -5.00
C ALA A 372 15.12 20.75 -5.39
N PRO A 373 15.70 21.48 -4.44
CA PRO A 373 16.90 22.27 -4.67
C PRO A 373 18.06 21.38 -5.14
N LYS A 374 18.94 21.89 -5.98
CA LYS A 374 20.11 21.16 -6.48
C LYS A 374 20.93 20.58 -5.31
N GLY A 375 21.20 19.29 -5.36
CA GLY A 375 21.93 18.54 -4.33
C GLY A 375 21.10 18.10 -3.13
N GLN A 376 19.78 18.33 -3.13
CA GLN A 376 18.85 17.88 -2.08
C GLN A 376 17.80 16.89 -2.62
N GLU A 377 17.96 16.42 -3.85
CA GLU A 377 16.99 15.56 -4.54
C GLU A 377 16.69 14.30 -3.72
N GLY A 378 17.71 13.65 -3.17
CA GLY A 378 17.54 12.46 -2.32
C GLY A 378 16.74 12.72 -1.05
N LEU A 379 16.95 13.87 -0.42
CA LEU A 379 16.19 14.28 0.77
C LEU A 379 14.69 14.47 0.43
N PHE A 380 14.38 15.17 -0.66
CA PHE A 380 13.00 15.39 -1.10
C PHE A 380 12.31 14.08 -1.54
N LEU A 381 13.02 13.22 -2.27
CA LEU A 381 12.52 11.90 -2.68
C LEU A 381 12.26 10.97 -1.48
N GLY A 382 12.96 11.16 -0.36
CA GLY A 382 12.68 10.46 0.89
C GLY A 382 11.24 10.69 1.40
N TYR A 383 10.61 11.80 1.03
CA TYR A 383 9.23 12.12 1.39
C TYR A 383 8.18 11.62 0.37
N ALA A 384 8.60 10.98 -0.71
CA ALA A 384 7.67 10.56 -1.77
C ALA A 384 6.55 9.63 -1.29
N ASN A 385 6.76 8.91 -0.18
CA ASN A 385 5.76 8.04 0.45
C ASN A 385 4.89 8.75 1.50
N LEU A 386 5.20 9.99 1.88
CA LEU A 386 4.43 10.72 2.89
C LEU A 386 2.96 10.96 2.49
N PRO A 387 2.61 11.29 1.22
CA PRO A 387 1.22 11.39 0.80
C PRO A 387 0.44 10.08 1.02
N MET A 388 1.08 8.92 0.83
CA MET A 388 0.47 7.62 1.08
C MET A 388 0.23 7.39 2.57
N ALA A 389 1.18 7.78 3.44
CA ALA A 389 1.01 7.71 4.89
C ALA A 389 -0.16 8.58 5.37
N ILE A 390 -0.23 9.84 4.91
CA ILE A 390 -1.32 10.76 5.25
C ILE A 390 -2.65 10.23 4.73
N GLY A 391 -2.69 9.80 3.46
CA GLY A 391 -3.88 9.25 2.82
C GLY A 391 -4.43 8.02 3.55
N ALA A 392 -3.55 7.12 3.99
CA ALA A 392 -3.92 5.91 4.73
C ALA A 392 -4.39 6.23 6.16
N LEU A 393 -3.70 7.13 6.87
CA LEU A 393 -4.05 7.54 8.23
C LEU A 393 -5.46 8.12 8.31
N VAL A 394 -5.82 8.95 7.34
CA VAL A 394 -7.17 9.54 7.25
C VAL A 394 -8.14 8.59 6.57
N GLY A 395 -7.68 7.84 5.55
CA GLY A 395 -8.49 6.97 4.71
C GLY A 395 -9.08 5.77 5.46
N GLY A 396 -8.37 5.20 6.43
CA GLY A 396 -8.89 4.10 7.25
C GLY A 396 -10.11 4.50 8.06
N PRO A 397 -9.98 5.45 9.02
CA PRO A 397 -11.09 5.92 9.84
C PRO A 397 -12.24 6.51 9.02
N ALA A 398 -11.94 7.37 8.05
CA ALA A 398 -12.96 8.01 7.22
C ALA A 398 -13.68 6.99 6.31
N GLY A 399 -12.96 6.00 5.78
CA GLY A 399 -13.56 4.92 5.02
C GLY A 399 -14.54 4.10 5.86
N ALA A 400 -14.14 3.71 7.08
CA ALA A 400 -15.00 3.02 8.02
C ALA A 400 -16.25 3.85 8.38
N ALA A 401 -16.07 5.15 8.65
CA ALA A 401 -17.18 6.05 8.93
C ALA A 401 -18.13 6.20 7.72
N ILE A 402 -17.60 6.34 6.50
CA ILE A 402 -18.43 6.40 5.29
C ILE A 402 -19.24 5.12 5.12
N PHE A 403 -18.62 3.94 5.37
CA PHE A 403 -19.36 2.69 5.30
C PHE A 403 -20.44 2.61 6.38
N ASN A 404 -20.09 2.82 7.65
CA ASN A 404 -21.00 2.58 8.77
C ASN A 404 -22.08 3.66 8.92
N GLU A 405 -21.70 4.94 8.83
CA GLU A 405 -22.61 6.06 9.11
C GLU A 405 -23.39 6.52 7.87
N ILE A 406 -22.89 6.22 6.67
CA ILE A 406 -23.52 6.63 5.42
C ILE A 406 -24.08 5.43 4.68
N MET A 407 -23.22 4.49 4.18
CA MET A 407 -23.69 3.39 3.33
C MET A 407 -24.61 2.43 4.07
N ALA A 408 -24.26 2.05 5.30
CA ALA A 408 -25.01 1.11 6.11
C ALA A 408 -26.14 1.76 6.94
N LYS A 409 -26.42 3.05 6.71
CA LYS A 409 -27.56 3.71 7.35
C LYS A 409 -28.86 3.03 6.92
N ASN A 410 -29.70 2.67 7.87
CA ASN A 410 -30.93 1.93 7.65
C ASN A 410 -30.73 0.53 7.02
N ALA A 411 -29.53 -0.04 7.09
CA ALA A 411 -29.27 -1.39 6.59
C ALA A 411 -30.04 -2.43 7.41
N VAL A 412 -30.56 -3.45 6.74
CA VAL A 412 -31.22 -4.61 7.34
C VAL A 412 -30.28 -5.80 7.28
N GLU A 413 -30.06 -6.47 8.41
CA GLU A 413 -29.27 -7.70 8.44
C GLU A 413 -30.10 -8.88 7.96
N LEU A 414 -29.56 -9.63 7.01
CA LEU A 414 -30.17 -10.82 6.43
C LEU A 414 -29.82 -12.07 7.25
N GLU A 415 -30.57 -13.17 7.09
CA GLU A 415 -30.33 -14.44 7.77
C GLU A 415 -28.91 -15.00 7.58
N ASN A 416 -28.26 -14.68 6.47
CA ASN A 416 -26.88 -15.09 6.15
C ASN A 416 -25.81 -14.13 6.70
N GLY A 417 -26.18 -13.13 7.52
CA GLY A 417 -25.28 -12.15 8.11
C GLY A 417 -24.80 -11.03 7.15
N LEU A 418 -25.29 -11.01 5.91
CA LEU A 418 -25.05 -9.90 5.00
C LEU A 418 -26.01 -8.72 5.28
N LEU A 419 -25.58 -7.52 4.94
CA LEU A 419 -26.40 -6.33 5.02
C LEU A 419 -27.12 -6.07 3.70
N GLU A 420 -28.41 -5.82 3.77
CA GLU A 420 -29.17 -5.19 2.71
C GLU A 420 -29.14 -3.68 2.92
N LEU A 421 -28.44 -2.97 2.04
CA LEU A 421 -28.30 -1.52 2.14
C LEU A 421 -29.47 -0.81 1.47
N ASP A 422 -29.92 0.28 2.08
CA ASP A 422 -30.82 1.21 1.41
C ASP A 422 -30.12 1.78 0.15
N PRO A 423 -30.73 1.71 -1.05
CA PRO A 423 -30.10 2.13 -2.30
C PRO A 423 -29.61 3.59 -2.30
N PHE A 424 -30.37 4.50 -1.65
CA PHE A 424 -30.02 5.92 -1.56
C PHE A 424 -28.75 6.13 -0.73
N TYR A 425 -28.66 5.52 0.46
CA TYR A 425 -27.52 5.67 1.35
C TYR A 425 -26.28 4.94 0.82
N ASN A 426 -26.48 3.79 0.18
CA ASN A 426 -25.41 3.09 -0.52
C ASN A 426 -24.81 3.96 -1.64
N ALA A 427 -25.65 4.50 -2.51
CA ALA A 427 -25.22 5.40 -3.58
C ALA A 427 -24.56 6.68 -3.03
N MET A 428 -25.08 7.23 -1.94
CA MET A 428 -24.52 8.41 -1.30
C MET A 428 -23.08 8.17 -0.80
N GLY A 429 -22.78 7.01 -0.21
CA GLY A 429 -21.42 6.69 0.23
C GLY A 429 -20.41 6.63 -0.91
N TRP A 430 -20.74 5.98 -2.03
CA TRP A 430 -19.90 5.97 -3.22
C TRP A 430 -19.73 7.36 -3.83
N THR A 431 -20.79 8.17 -3.83
CA THR A 431 -20.75 9.55 -4.29
C THR A 431 -19.87 10.44 -3.41
N VAL A 432 -19.87 10.22 -2.09
CA VAL A 432 -18.99 10.93 -1.14
C VAL A 432 -17.53 10.59 -1.44
N LEU A 433 -17.18 9.30 -1.63
CA LEU A 433 -15.83 8.88 -2.01
C LEU A 433 -15.39 9.52 -3.33
N MET A 434 -16.24 9.50 -4.35
CA MET A 434 -15.98 10.18 -5.62
C MET A 434 -15.77 11.70 -5.41
N GLY A 435 -16.61 12.34 -4.61
CA GLY A 435 -16.54 13.77 -4.29
C GLY A 435 -15.21 14.16 -3.64
N ILE A 436 -14.72 13.35 -2.70
CA ILE A 436 -13.41 13.54 -2.06
C ILE A 436 -12.30 13.47 -3.13
N GLY A 437 -12.37 12.49 -4.03
CA GLY A 437 -11.39 12.34 -5.11
C GLY A 437 -11.42 13.51 -6.10
N LEU A 438 -12.60 13.98 -6.49
CA LEU A 438 -12.75 15.15 -7.35
C LEU A 438 -12.24 16.43 -6.66
N ALA A 439 -12.52 16.61 -5.37
CA ALA A 439 -11.98 17.72 -4.58
C ALA A 439 -10.44 17.66 -4.53
N SER A 440 -9.85 16.46 -4.41
CA SER A 440 -8.40 16.29 -4.50
C SER A 440 -7.87 16.68 -5.87
N ALA A 441 -8.52 16.26 -6.97
CA ALA A 441 -8.13 16.63 -8.32
C ALA A 441 -8.21 18.14 -8.56
N ILE A 442 -9.29 18.79 -8.10
CA ILE A 442 -9.46 20.25 -8.14
C ILE A 442 -8.35 20.94 -7.34
N SER A 443 -8.07 20.47 -6.14
CA SER A 443 -6.98 21.00 -5.31
C SER A 443 -5.62 20.89 -6.02
N MET A 444 -5.36 19.81 -6.76
CA MET A 444 -4.15 19.64 -7.56
C MET A 444 -4.10 20.61 -8.75
N VAL A 445 -5.24 20.89 -9.40
CA VAL A 445 -5.34 21.91 -10.46
C VAL A 445 -5.06 23.30 -9.89
N LEU A 446 -5.66 23.64 -8.76
CA LEU A 446 -5.43 24.93 -8.09
C LEU A 446 -3.99 25.09 -7.63
N TYR A 447 -3.39 24.02 -7.10
CA TYR A 447 -1.98 23.96 -6.77
C TYR A 447 -1.10 24.23 -8.01
N ASN A 448 -1.38 23.58 -9.14
CA ASN A 448 -0.63 23.81 -10.38
C ASN A 448 -0.73 25.27 -10.86
N GLN A 449 -1.95 25.84 -10.83
CA GLN A 449 -2.15 27.26 -11.20
C GLN A 449 -1.41 28.22 -10.26
N TRP A 450 -1.38 27.89 -8.95
CA TRP A 450 -0.65 28.68 -7.97
C TRP A 450 0.86 28.64 -8.22
N ILE A 451 1.43 27.47 -8.54
CA ILE A 451 2.85 27.32 -8.88
C ILE A 451 3.21 28.11 -10.15
N GLU A 452 2.35 28.07 -11.18
CA GLU A 452 2.59 28.79 -12.44
C GLU A 452 2.57 30.33 -12.25
N ARG A 453 1.74 30.83 -11.34
CA ARG A 453 1.66 32.28 -10.99
C ARG A 453 2.81 32.75 -10.09
N HIS A 454 3.44 31.86 -9.36
CA HIS A 454 4.53 32.17 -8.44
C HIS A 454 5.77 31.35 -8.82
N PRO A 455 6.47 31.66 -9.92
CA PRO A 455 7.66 30.92 -10.31
C PRO A 455 8.74 30.99 -9.20
N ALA A 456 9.62 29.96 -9.13
CA ALA A 456 10.75 30.02 -8.21
C ALA A 456 11.66 31.16 -8.61
N LYS A 457 11.97 32.02 -7.65
CA LYS A 457 13.01 33.07 -7.84
C LYS A 457 14.38 32.41 -7.99
#